data_da61c6727b5a79fa963065c3244ff67e
#
_entry.id   da61c6727b5a79fa963065c3244ff67e
#
_cell.length_a   1.000
_cell.length_b   1.000
_cell.length_c   1.000
_cell.angle_alpha   90.00
_cell.angle_beta   90.00
_cell.angle_gamma   90.00
#
_symmetry.space_group_name_H-M   'P 1'
#
loop_
_entity.id
_entity.type
_entity.pdbx_description
1 polymer ?
#
loop_
_entity_poly.entity_id
_entity_poly.type
_entity_poly.pdbx_seq_one_letter_code
_entity_poly.pdbx_strand_id
1 'polypeptide(L)' 'MSLVTSTIDEEIEHIDKMMKQTDPGSEEYGYLVKNRADLLKQKYEEEDRN' A
#
# COMPACT_ATOMS: atom_id res chain seq x y z
N MET A 1 -2.39 21.21 -15.21
CA MET A 1 -2.65 19.80 -14.93
C MET A 1 -1.69 19.32 -13.85
N SER A 2 -2.22 18.88 -12.75
CA SER A 2 -1.37 18.45 -11.65
C SER A 2 -0.94 17.00 -11.84
N LEU A 3 0.36 16.78 -11.74
CA LEU A 3 0.87 15.43 -11.62
C LEU A 3 0.57 14.94 -10.22
N VAL A 4 -0.22 13.90 -10.15
CA VAL A 4 -0.49 13.29 -8.85
C VAL A 4 0.70 12.43 -8.48
N THR A 5 1.54 12.98 -7.63
CA THR A 5 2.61 12.19 -7.04
C THR A 5 2.07 11.61 -5.74
N SER A 6 1.66 10.36 -5.79
CA SER A 6 1.23 9.66 -4.59
C SER A 6 2.44 9.32 -3.76
N THR A 7 2.38 9.61 -2.47
CA THR A 7 3.41 9.15 -1.56
C THR A 7 3.14 7.69 -1.21
N ILE A 8 4.14 7.01 -0.66
CA ILE A 8 4.00 5.64 -0.22
C ILE A 8 2.90 5.54 0.85
N ASP A 9 2.83 6.53 1.74
CA ASP A 9 1.80 6.55 2.78
C ASP A 9 0.39 6.62 2.18
N GLU A 10 0.19 7.41 1.14
CA GLU A 10 -1.09 7.51 0.47
C GLU A 10 -1.47 6.20 -0.22
N GLU A 11 -0.51 5.53 -0.82
CA GLU A 11 -0.74 4.24 -1.43
C GLU A 11 -1.13 3.19 -0.40
N ILE A 12 -0.48 3.19 0.76
CA ILE A 12 -0.81 2.28 1.84
C ILE A 12 -2.24 2.53 2.33
N GLU A 13 -2.62 3.81 2.50
CA GLU A 13 -3.98 4.15 2.90
C GLU A 13 -5.01 3.66 1.89
N HIS A 14 -4.69 3.81 0.61
CA HIS A 14 -5.59 3.35 -0.45
C HIS A 14 -5.79 1.84 -0.38
N ILE A 15 -4.70 1.10 -0.18
CA ILE A 15 -4.77 -0.35 -0.06
C ILE A 15 -5.57 -0.73 1.18
N ASP A 16 -5.37 -0.03 2.30
CA ASP A 16 -6.14 -0.30 3.52
C ASP A 16 -7.64 -0.14 3.29
N LYS A 17 -8.04 0.89 2.54
CA LYS A 17 -9.45 1.07 2.21
C LYS A 17 -9.98 -0.06 1.34
N MET A 18 -9.19 -0.49 0.36
CA MET A 18 -9.57 -1.60 -0.49
C MET A 18 -9.71 -2.90 0.31
N MET A 19 -8.81 -3.11 1.25
CA MET A 19 -8.86 -4.30 2.10
C MET A 19 -10.13 -4.35 2.93
N LYS A 20 -10.59 -3.19 3.43
CA LYS A 20 -11.83 -3.12 4.20
C LYS A 20 -13.05 -3.46 3.36
N GLN A 21 -12.98 -3.28 2.05
CA GLN A 21 -14.07 -3.55 1.14
C GLN A 21 -13.97 -4.93 0.48
N THR A 22 -12.90 -5.65 0.77
CA THR A 22 -12.61 -6.94 0.14
C THR A 22 -12.78 -8.06 1.16
N ASP A 23 -13.33 -9.18 0.71
CA ASP A 23 -13.51 -10.35 1.54
C ASP A 23 -12.15 -10.89 1.97
N PRO A 24 -11.89 -11.00 3.29
CA PRO A 24 -10.59 -11.48 3.77
C PRO A 24 -10.27 -12.93 3.35
N GLY A 25 -11.27 -13.69 2.93
CA GLY A 25 -11.04 -15.04 2.43
C GLY A 25 -10.76 -15.10 0.93
N SER A 26 -10.74 -13.99 0.22
CA SER A 26 -10.57 -13.99 -1.22
C SER A 26 -9.09 -13.90 -1.61
N GLU A 27 -8.80 -14.32 -2.84
CA GLU A 27 -7.44 -14.18 -3.38
C GLU A 27 -7.03 -12.72 -3.50
N GLU A 28 -7.98 -11.86 -3.81
CA GLU A 28 -7.72 -10.42 -3.96
C GLU A 28 -7.18 -9.83 -2.66
N TYR A 29 -7.72 -10.26 -1.55
CA TYR A 29 -7.24 -9.79 -0.25
C TYR A 29 -5.77 -10.18 -0.05
N GLY A 30 -5.39 -11.38 -0.46
CA GLY A 30 -4.00 -11.83 -0.38
C GLY A 30 -3.06 -10.95 -1.19
N TYR A 31 -3.47 -10.54 -2.39
CA TYR A 31 -2.67 -9.62 -3.20
C TYR A 31 -2.52 -8.26 -2.54
N LEU A 32 -3.61 -7.77 -1.94
CA LEU A 32 -3.56 -6.47 -1.26
C LEU A 32 -2.61 -6.51 -0.06
N VAL A 33 -2.64 -7.59 0.71
CA VAL A 33 -1.72 -7.77 1.84
C VAL A 33 -0.27 -7.77 1.37
N LYS A 34 0.00 -8.48 0.28
CA LYS A 34 1.34 -8.56 -0.27
C LYS A 34 1.82 -7.19 -0.76
N ASN A 35 0.97 -6.48 -1.48
CA ASN A 35 1.31 -5.14 -1.97
C ASN A 35 1.57 -4.18 -0.82
N ARG A 36 0.76 -4.26 0.22
CA ARG A 36 0.94 -3.43 1.40
C ARG A 36 2.29 -3.71 2.06
N ALA A 37 2.65 -4.96 2.19
CA ALA A 37 3.93 -5.35 2.77
C ALA A 37 5.11 -4.81 1.96
N ASP A 38 5.01 -4.88 0.63
CA ASP A 38 6.05 -4.34 -0.25
C ASP A 38 6.21 -2.83 -0.09
N LEU A 39 5.09 -2.12 0.02
CA LEU A 39 5.12 -0.67 0.22
C LEU A 39 5.73 -0.30 1.57
N LEU A 40 5.42 -1.04 2.61
CA LEU A 40 6.01 -0.82 3.92
C LEU A 40 7.50 -1.04 3.90
N LYS A 41 7.95 -2.06 3.19
CA LYS A 41 9.38 -2.32 3.04
C LYS A 41 10.08 -1.15 2.36
N GLN A 42 9.50 -0.64 1.29
CA GLN A 42 10.05 0.51 0.58
C GLN A 42 10.11 1.74 1.47
N LYS A 43 9.08 1.95 2.28
CA LYS A 43 9.04 3.07 3.19
C LYS A 43 10.19 3.01 4.19
N TYR A 44 10.42 1.84 4.78
CA TYR A 44 11.49 1.68 5.75
C TYR A 44 12.86 1.86 5.10
N GLU A 45 13.03 1.38 3.88
CA GLU A 45 14.29 1.55 3.16
C GLU A 45 14.57 3.02 2.88
N GLU A 46 13.55 3.80 2.54
CA GLU A 46 13.72 5.22 2.30
C GLU A 46 14.08 5.97 3.58
N GLU A 47 13.46 5.61 4.70
CA GLU A 47 13.76 6.22 5.98
C GLU A 47 15.20 5.96 6.42
N ASP A 48 15.72 4.77 6.12
CA ASP A 48 17.09 4.42 6.48
C ASP A 48 18.13 5.24 5.71
N ARG A 49 17.77 5.77 4.56
CA ARG A 49 18.68 6.57 3.75
C ARG A 49 18.82 8.00 4.24
N ASN A 50 17.91 8.43 5.04
CA ASN A 50 17.96 9.76 5.62
C ASN A 50 18.74 9.74 6.93
#